data_a793a8bc77d9f3b76a401880bcc0e74b
#
_entry.id   a793a8bc77d9f3b76a401880bcc0e74b
#
_cell.length_a   1.000
_cell.length_b   1.000
_cell.length_c   1.000
_cell.angle_alpha   90.00
_cell.angle_beta   90.00
_cell.angle_gamma   90.00
#
_symmetry.space_group_name_H-M   'P 1'
#
loop_
_entity.id
_entity.type
_entity.pdbx_description
1 polymer ?
#
loop_
_entity_poly.entity_id
_entity_poly.type
_entity_poly.pdbx_seq_one_letter_code
_entity_poly.pdbx_strand_id
1 'polypeptide(L)'
;TPIIIGTAEAGSTVELLNGDASLGTTTADATTGIFSITPSSELSEGLNSLTVTATDEVGNTSSASSALSITVDTTAPAQPSITTTTSLTNDATPTIEGIAEAGSTVTLFVDGVTTGITTTADGTTGAYTITPAELSDGAYALTVTATDTAGNISAASSALSITVDTTAPGQPVIATNIANTTDSTPTIVISADAGSTVTLYSNGTVLGTGVANSLVTITTPQLGDGDYDITATATD
;
A
#
# COMPACT_ATOMS: atom_id res chain seq x y z
N THR A 1 -20.09 -9.00 20.95
CA THR A 1 -20.92 -10.22 21.18
C THR A 1 -22.13 -10.19 20.26
N PRO A 2 -22.41 -11.25 19.45
CA PRO A 2 -23.56 -11.32 18.56
C PRO A 2 -24.85 -11.51 19.36
N ILE A 3 -25.99 -11.08 18.79
CA ILE A 3 -27.32 -11.42 19.28
C ILE A 3 -27.79 -12.66 18.55
N ILE A 4 -28.17 -13.71 19.26
CA ILE A 4 -28.70 -14.96 18.72
C ILE A 4 -30.21 -14.92 18.83
N ILE A 5 -30.89 -15.07 17.69
CA ILE A 5 -32.37 -15.07 17.61
C ILE A 5 -32.82 -16.42 17.07
N GLY A 6 -33.89 -16.94 17.62
CA GLY A 6 -34.46 -18.21 17.18
C GLY A 6 -35.90 -18.41 17.70
N THR A 7 -36.38 -19.63 17.56
CA THR A 7 -37.69 -20.03 18.07
C THR A 7 -37.56 -21.27 18.93
N ALA A 8 -38.33 -21.34 20.00
CA ALA A 8 -38.47 -22.48 20.90
C ALA A 8 -39.94 -22.65 21.27
N GLU A 9 -40.27 -23.60 22.13
CA GLU A 9 -41.61 -23.71 22.70
C GLU A 9 -41.97 -22.41 23.43
N ALA A 10 -43.19 -21.91 23.18
CA ALA A 10 -43.66 -20.66 23.79
C ALA A 10 -43.61 -20.75 25.32
N GLY A 11 -42.98 -19.76 25.97
CA GLY A 11 -42.80 -19.70 27.42
C GLY A 11 -41.67 -20.58 27.98
N SER A 12 -40.97 -21.39 27.16
CA SER A 12 -39.86 -22.23 27.61
C SER A 12 -38.64 -21.38 27.99
N THR A 13 -37.81 -21.89 28.89
CA THR A 13 -36.48 -21.34 29.16
C THR A 13 -35.51 -21.86 28.14
N VAL A 14 -34.88 -20.95 27.37
CA VAL A 14 -33.86 -21.26 26.35
C VAL A 14 -32.50 -21.03 26.93
N GLU A 15 -31.63 -22.03 26.87
CA GLU A 15 -30.23 -21.92 27.26
C GLU A 15 -29.32 -21.93 26.01
N LEU A 16 -28.41 -20.95 25.92
CA LEU A 16 -27.38 -20.89 24.88
C LEU A 16 -26.08 -21.54 25.38
N LEU A 17 -25.53 -22.43 24.54
CA LEU A 17 -24.38 -23.26 24.84
C LEU A 17 -23.28 -23.06 23.78
N ASN A 18 -22.00 -23.09 24.19
CA ASN A 18 -20.85 -23.28 23.32
C ASN A 18 -20.14 -24.58 23.76
N GLY A 19 -20.37 -25.68 23.03
CA GLY A 19 -20.09 -27.03 23.54
C GLY A 19 -20.88 -27.29 24.80
N ASP A 20 -20.22 -27.62 25.90
CA ASP A 20 -20.86 -27.85 27.21
C ASP A 20 -20.94 -26.60 28.10
N ALA A 21 -20.38 -25.48 27.64
CA ALA A 21 -20.36 -24.24 28.42
C ALA A 21 -21.63 -23.42 28.20
N SER A 22 -22.37 -23.10 29.29
CA SER A 22 -23.51 -22.21 29.26
C SER A 22 -23.08 -20.76 29.04
N LEU A 23 -23.65 -20.12 28.03
CA LEU A 23 -23.46 -18.71 27.72
C LEU A 23 -24.63 -17.82 28.16
N GLY A 24 -25.59 -18.40 28.88
CA GLY A 24 -26.72 -17.68 29.43
C GLY A 24 -28.09 -18.29 29.05
N THR A 25 -29.13 -17.74 29.65
CA THR A 25 -30.51 -18.19 29.44
C THR A 25 -31.40 -17.00 29.13
N THR A 26 -32.51 -17.28 28.42
CA THR A 26 -33.62 -16.34 28.15
C THR A 26 -34.95 -17.10 28.16
N THR A 27 -36.08 -16.40 28.17
CA THR A 27 -37.38 -17.01 28.02
C THR A 27 -37.94 -16.74 26.63
N ALA A 28 -38.39 -17.75 25.93
CA ALA A 28 -39.10 -17.61 24.67
C ALA A 28 -40.43 -16.89 24.89
N ASP A 29 -40.82 -16.02 23.96
CA ASP A 29 -42.08 -15.29 24.02
C ASP A 29 -43.26 -16.26 24.17
N ALA A 30 -44.15 -15.99 25.12
CA ALA A 30 -45.23 -16.89 25.49
C ALA A 30 -46.29 -17.10 24.39
N THR A 31 -46.26 -16.30 23.34
CA THR A 31 -47.25 -16.37 22.23
C THR A 31 -46.58 -16.86 20.94
N THR A 32 -45.39 -16.34 20.62
CA THR A 32 -44.73 -16.59 19.34
C THR A 32 -43.60 -17.62 19.44
N GLY A 33 -43.11 -17.90 20.65
CA GLY A 33 -41.97 -18.77 20.88
C GLY A 33 -40.64 -18.13 20.44
N ILE A 34 -40.59 -16.86 19.99
CA ILE A 34 -39.38 -16.18 19.58
C ILE A 34 -38.54 -15.88 20.81
N PHE A 35 -37.25 -16.15 20.74
CA PHE A 35 -36.28 -15.74 21.73
C PHE A 35 -35.15 -14.88 21.12
N SER A 36 -34.54 -14.06 21.96
CA SER A 36 -33.34 -13.32 21.66
C SER A 36 -32.38 -13.44 22.86
N ILE A 37 -31.16 -13.85 22.62
CA ILE A 37 -30.14 -14.02 23.66
C ILE A 37 -28.80 -13.48 23.21
N THR A 38 -28.15 -12.72 24.09
CA THR A 38 -26.77 -12.27 23.94
C THR A 38 -25.90 -13.12 24.87
N PRO A 39 -24.79 -13.70 24.40
CA PRO A 39 -23.88 -14.43 25.27
C PRO A 39 -23.48 -13.59 26.48
N SER A 40 -23.54 -14.18 27.68
CA SER A 40 -23.18 -13.54 28.95
C SER A 40 -21.68 -13.36 29.14
N SER A 41 -20.86 -14.01 28.30
CA SER A 41 -19.42 -13.86 28.19
C SER A 41 -19.01 -13.72 26.73
N GLU A 42 -17.82 -13.16 26.51
CA GLU A 42 -17.26 -13.09 25.16
C GLU A 42 -17.01 -14.48 24.58
N LEU A 43 -17.26 -14.62 23.29
CA LEU A 43 -16.89 -15.83 22.56
C LEU A 43 -15.36 -15.86 22.39
N SER A 44 -14.80 -17.06 22.49
CA SER A 44 -13.37 -17.24 22.32
C SER A 44 -12.92 -17.00 20.87
N GLU A 45 -11.68 -16.62 20.71
CA GLU A 45 -10.99 -16.54 19.44
C GLU A 45 -11.09 -17.87 18.68
N GLY A 46 -11.35 -17.82 17.37
CA GLY A 46 -11.52 -18.98 16.52
C GLY A 46 -12.98 -19.43 16.40
N LEU A 47 -13.17 -20.70 16.05
CA LEU A 47 -14.48 -21.28 15.76
C LEU A 47 -15.26 -21.56 17.05
N ASN A 48 -16.44 -20.96 17.18
CA ASN A 48 -17.43 -21.23 18.22
C ASN A 48 -18.62 -21.98 17.59
N SER A 49 -19.08 -23.02 18.25
CA SER A 49 -20.19 -23.88 17.81
C SER A 49 -21.36 -23.76 18.78
N LEU A 50 -22.27 -22.82 18.49
CA LEU A 50 -23.34 -22.46 19.39
C LEU A 50 -24.58 -23.34 19.16
N THR A 51 -25.14 -23.84 20.24
CA THR A 51 -26.41 -24.59 20.23
C THR A 51 -27.34 -24.00 21.27
N VAL A 52 -28.61 -24.31 21.17
CA VAL A 52 -29.61 -23.98 22.21
C VAL A 52 -30.39 -25.23 22.63
N THR A 53 -30.75 -25.27 23.89
CA THR A 53 -31.77 -26.20 24.44
C THR A 53 -32.94 -25.40 24.97
N ALA A 54 -34.12 -25.98 25.01
CA ALA A 54 -35.32 -25.40 25.59
C ALA A 54 -35.85 -26.29 26.70
N THR A 55 -36.17 -25.69 27.85
CA THR A 55 -36.76 -26.40 29.02
C THR A 55 -38.14 -25.85 29.31
N ASP A 56 -39.14 -26.75 29.37
CA ASP A 56 -40.52 -26.40 29.68
C ASP A 56 -40.70 -26.04 31.18
N GLU A 57 -41.90 -25.61 31.52
CA GLU A 57 -42.25 -25.19 32.89
C GLU A 57 -42.18 -26.33 33.91
N VAL A 58 -42.29 -27.60 33.47
CA VAL A 58 -42.24 -28.77 34.34
C VAL A 58 -40.85 -29.43 34.39
N GLY A 59 -39.88 -28.85 33.67
CA GLY A 59 -38.47 -29.24 33.76
C GLY A 59 -38.02 -30.23 32.67
N ASN A 60 -38.80 -30.53 31.63
CA ASN A 60 -38.32 -31.34 30.51
C ASN A 60 -37.48 -30.52 29.57
N THR A 61 -36.28 -31.00 29.24
CA THR A 61 -35.33 -30.32 28.35
C THR A 61 -35.26 -31.01 26.99
N SER A 62 -35.33 -30.23 25.93
CA SER A 62 -35.17 -30.69 24.55
C SER A 62 -33.78 -31.20 24.24
N SER A 63 -33.63 -31.92 23.12
CA SER A 63 -32.31 -32.07 22.48
C SER A 63 -31.77 -30.71 22.02
N ALA A 64 -30.43 -30.59 21.90
CA ALA A 64 -29.82 -29.41 21.38
C ALA A 64 -30.21 -29.16 19.91
N SER A 65 -30.29 -27.88 19.54
CA SER A 65 -30.49 -27.48 18.14
C SER A 65 -29.32 -27.91 17.24
N SER A 66 -29.49 -27.75 15.92
CA SER A 66 -28.34 -27.72 15.03
C SER A 66 -27.39 -26.58 15.44
N ALA A 67 -26.07 -26.80 15.25
CA ALA A 67 -25.06 -25.82 15.64
C ALA A 67 -25.05 -24.63 14.70
N LEU A 68 -24.95 -23.41 15.28
CA LEU A 68 -24.61 -22.21 14.59
C LEU A 68 -23.09 -21.99 14.76
N SER A 69 -22.36 -22.04 13.65
CA SER A 69 -20.91 -21.81 13.63
C SER A 69 -20.60 -20.32 13.47
N ILE A 70 -19.86 -19.76 14.42
CA ILE A 70 -19.37 -18.37 14.38
C ILE A 70 -17.87 -18.39 14.57
N THR A 71 -17.12 -17.82 13.62
CA THR A 71 -15.69 -17.57 13.79
C THR A 71 -15.49 -16.18 14.34
N VAL A 72 -14.81 -16.08 15.48
CA VAL A 72 -14.35 -14.83 16.08
C VAL A 72 -12.89 -14.67 15.73
N ASP A 73 -12.54 -13.54 15.16
CA ASP A 73 -11.18 -13.15 14.85
C ASP A 73 -11.01 -11.70 15.28
N THR A 74 -10.20 -11.49 16.30
CA THR A 74 -9.87 -10.17 16.87
C THR A 74 -8.38 -9.86 16.73
N THR A 75 -7.65 -10.75 16.04
CA THR A 75 -6.20 -10.65 15.88
C THR A 75 -5.89 -9.82 14.64
N ALA A 76 -5.28 -8.65 14.86
CA ALA A 76 -4.86 -7.82 13.72
C ALA A 76 -3.75 -8.50 12.90
N PRO A 77 -3.72 -8.29 11.57
CA PRO A 77 -2.63 -8.74 10.72
C PRO A 77 -1.28 -8.23 11.18
N ALA A 78 -0.22 -8.96 10.85
CA ALA A 78 1.14 -8.49 11.05
C ALA A 78 1.38 -7.17 10.29
N GLN A 79 2.26 -6.32 10.85
CA GLN A 79 2.66 -5.07 10.22
C GLN A 79 3.19 -5.34 8.80
N PRO A 80 2.62 -4.73 7.74
CA PRO A 80 3.11 -4.91 6.37
C PRO A 80 4.47 -4.24 6.16
N SER A 81 5.19 -4.68 5.13
CA SER A 81 6.45 -4.08 4.71
C SER A 81 6.35 -3.51 3.30
N ILE A 82 7.06 -2.42 3.04
CA ILE A 82 7.33 -1.89 1.70
C ILE A 82 8.73 -2.38 1.30
N THR A 83 8.84 -2.99 0.12
CA THR A 83 10.11 -3.50 -0.43
C THR A 83 10.69 -2.58 -1.51
N THR A 84 9.89 -1.67 -2.06
CA THR A 84 10.35 -0.61 -2.96
C THR A 84 11.42 0.25 -2.28
N THR A 85 12.55 0.49 -2.96
CA THR A 85 13.69 1.26 -2.43
C THR A 85 13.96 2.57 -3.19
N THR A 86 13.14 2.87 -4.22
CA THR A 86 13.27 4.11 -5.00
C THR A 86 13.01 5.32 -4.10
N SER A 87 13.98 6.23 -4.01
CA SER A 87 13.88 7.46 -3.21
C SER A 87 13.71 8.73 -4.05
N LEU A 88 14.01 8.66 -5.35
CA LEU A 88 13.85 9.75 -6.32
C LEU A 88 13.29 9.16 -7.61
N THR A 89 12.29 9.80 -8.21
CA THR A 89 11.65 9.34 -9.44
C THR A 89 11.05 10.51 -10.22
N ASN A 90 11.04 10.38 -11.56
CA ASN A 90 10.28 11.24 -12.46
C ASN A 90 8.91 10.63 -12.84
N ASP A 91 8.53 9.53 -12.21
CA ASP A 91 7.19 8.93 -12.35
C ASP A 91 6.27 9.53 -11.27
N ALA A 92 5.24 10.25 -11.70
CA ALA A 92 4.22 10.83 -10.82
C ALA A 92 3.31 9.77 -10.17
N THR A 93 3.35 8.53 -10.66
CA THR A 93 2.54 7.40 -10.17
C THR A 93 3.40 6.18 -9.83
N PRO A 94 4.39 6.32 -8.93
CA PRO A 94 5.37 5.27 -8.69
C PRO A 94 4.70 3.99 -8.16
N THR A 95 5.12 2.85 -8.69
CA THR A 95 4.65 1.55 -8.22
C THR A 95 5.33 1.18 -6.91
N ILE A 96 4.53 0.91 -5.88
CA ILE A 96 4.97 0.50 -4.55
C ILE A 96 4.70 -1.00 -4.39
N GLU A 97 5.74 -1.73 -4.07
CA GLU A 97 5.69 -3.18 -3.84
C GLU A 97 6.00 -3.51 -2.38
N GLY A 98 5.44 -4.61 -1.89
CA GLY A 98 5.68 -5.05 -0.53
C GLY A 98 5.06 -6.40 -0.20
N ILE A 99 5.10 -6.72 1.10
CA ILE A 99 4.53 -7.94 1.66
C ILE A 99 3.58 -7.54 2.80
N ALA A 100 2.42 -8.16 2.82
CA ALA A 100 1.40 -8.07 3.87
C ALA A 100 0.90 -9.48 4.21
N GLU A 101 -0.03 -9.60 5.13
CA GLU A 101 -0.70 -10.87 5.39
C GLU A 101 -1.41 -11.36 4.12
N ALA A 102 -1.26 -12.64 3.82
CA ALA A 102 -1.83 -13.25 2.62
C ALA A 102 -3.36 -13.10 2.59
N GLY A 103 -3.88 -12.55 1.49
CA GLY A 103 -5.31 -12.30 1.30
C GLY A 103 -5.85 -11.05 1.99
N SER A 104 -5.03 -10.31 2.78
CA SER A 104 -5.46 -9.06 3.41
C SER A 104 -5.65 -7.93 2.39
N THR A 105 -6.47 -6.96 2.75
CA THR A 105 -6.63 -5.71 2.00
C THR A 105 -5.56 -4.71 2.45
N VAL A 106 -4.70 -4.29 1.53
CA VAL A 106 -3.65 -3.30 1.77
C VAL A 106 -4.17 -1.92 1.39
N THR A 107 -4.06 -0.94 2.30
CA THR A 107 -4.49 0.46 2.10
C THR A 107 -3.28 1.38 2.10
N LEU A 108 -3.18 2.26 1.10
CA LEU A 108 -2.09 3.22 0.94
C LEU A 108 -2.41 4.55 1.65
N PHE A 109 -1.40 5.10 2.32
CA PHE A 109 -1.40 6.43 2.92
C PHE A 109 -0.26 7.27 2.33
N VAL A 110 -0.53 8.54 2.09
CA VAL A 110 0.45 9.56 1.69
C VAL A 110 0.49 10.61 2.79
N ASP A 111 1.68 10.85 3.37
CA ASP A 111 1.90 11.78 4.48
C ASP A 111 0.93 11.57 5.68
N GLY A 112 0.63 10.29 5.97
CA GLY A 112 -0.28 9.89 7.03
C GLY A 112 -1.77 10.06 6.72
N VAL A 113 -2.12 10.53 5.53
CA VAL A 113 -3.52 10.68 5.08
C VAL A 113 -3.91 9.49 4.21
N THR A 114 -5.07 8.87 4.49
CA THR A 114 -5.57 7.78 3.65
C THR A 114 -5.91 8.29 2.24
N THR A 115 -5.44 7.57 1.24
CA THR A 115 -5.74 7.88 -0.16
C THR A 115 -7.06 7.27 -0.64
N GLY A 116 -7.60 6.29 0.11
CA GLY A 116 -8.69 5.42 -0.33
C GLY A 116 -8.27 4.38 -1.37
N ILE A 117 -7.00 4.35 -1.77
CA ILE A 117 -6.46 3.36 -2.73
C ILE A 117 -6.13 2.09 -1.97
N THR A 118 -6.63 0.97 -2.47
CA THR A 118 -6.44 -0.36 -1.87
C THR A 118 -6.05 -1.38 -2.92
N THR A 119 -5.38 -2.44 -2.47
CA THR A 119 -5.10 -3.66 -3.24
C THR A 119 -5.25 -4.87 -2.33
N THR A 120 -5.36 -6.07 -2.91
CA THR A 120 -5.36 -7.31 -2.13
C THR A 120 -3.99 -7.96 -2.22
N ALA A 121 -3.42 -8.31 -1.08
CA ALA A 121 -2.19 -9.10 -1.03
C ALA A 121 -2.43 -10.52 -1.57
N ASP A 122 -1.47 -11.05 -2.31
CA ASP A 122 -1.55 -12.41 -2.86
C ASP A 122 -1.84 -13.44 -1.76
N GLY A 123 -2.84 -14.29 -2.00
CA GLY A 123 -3.36 -15.22 -1.00
C GLY A 123 -2.39 -16.35 -0.58
N THR A 124 -1.22 -16.44 -1.20
CA THR A 124 -0.19 -17.46 -0.88
C THR A 124 1.10 -16.81 -0.40
N THR A 125 1.55 -15.77 -1.07
CA THR A 125 2.86 -15.13 -0.82
C THR A 125 2.73 -13.86 0.03
N GLY A 126 1.54 -13.26 0.09
CA GLY A 126 1.31 -11.97 0.73
C GLY A 126 1.87 -10.79 -0.06
N ALA A 127 2.42 -11.01 -1.27
CA ALA A 127 2.95 -9.96 -2.09
C ALA A 127 1.83 -9.00 -2.57
N TYR A 128 2.12 -7.70 -2.57
CA TYR A 128 1.20 -6.71 -3.10
C TYR A 128 1.93 -5.70 -3.98
N THR A 129 1.17 -5.09 -4.87
CA THR A 129 1.55 -3.95 -5.68
C THR A 129 0.45 -2.90 -5.58
N ILE A 130 0.83 -1.65 -5.29
CA ILE A 130 -0.12 -0.55 -5.16
C ILE A 130 0.49 0.73 -5.75
N THR A 131 -0.34 1.53 -6.42
CA THR A 131 0.09 2.75 -7.10
C THR A 131 -0.74 3.93 -6.56
N PRO A 132 -0.12 5.03 -6.11
CA PRO A 132 -0.84 6.23 -5.70
C PRO A 132 -1.59 6.88 -6.87
N ALA A 133 -2.49 7.80 -6.58
CA ALA A 133 -2.91 8.79 -7.56
C ALA A 133 -1.70 9.65 -7.96
N GLU A 134 -1.82 10.39 -9.06
CA GLU A 134 -0.77 11.28 -9.53
C GLU A 134 -0.29 12.23 -8.42
N LEU A 135 1.01 12.15 -8.13
CA LEU A 135 1.71 12.98 -7.16
C LEU A 135 2.36 14.16 -7.90
N SER A 136 2.25 15.37 -7.37
CA SER A 136 2.99 16.53 -7.86
C SER A 136 4.46 16.43 -7.48
N ASP A 137 5.31 17.28 -8.06
CA ASP A 137 6.71 17.39 -7.64
C ASP A 137 6.79 17.71 -6.15
N GLY A 138 7.61 16.93 -5.40
CA GLY A 138 7.75 17.07 -3.97
C GLY A 138 8.17 15.80 -3.26
N ALA A 139 8.41 15.92 -1.95
CA ALA A 139 8.78 14.80 -1.08
C ALA A 139 7.54 14.25 -0.35
N TYR A 140 7.40 12.93 -0.30
CA TYR A 140 6.29 12.20 0.30
C TYR A 140 6.78 11.08 1.21
N ALA A 141 6.00 10.82 2.27
CA ALA A 141 6.14 9.66 3.12
C ALA A 141 4.97 8.68 2.86
N LEU A 142 5.26 7.56 2.22
CA LEU A 142 4.27 6.54 1.88
C LEU A 142 4.27 5.43 2.93
N THR A 143 3.09 5.10 3.46
CA THR A 143 2.89 3.97 4.38
C THR A 143 1.69 3.15 3.95
N VAL A 144 1.62 1.91 4.41
CA VAL A 144 0.47 1.03 4.17
C VAL A 144 0.02 0.36 5.46
N THR A 145 -1.27 0.01 5.53
CA THR A 145 -1.83 -0.89 6.53
C THR A 145 -2.43 -2.11 5.84
N ALA A 146 -2.54 -3.22 6.56
CA ALA A 146 -3.25 -4.42 6.14
C ALA A 146 -4.53 -4.57 6.96
N THR A 147 -5.62 -4.97 6.31
CA THR A 147 -6.91 -5.31 6.95
C THR A 147 -7.26 -6.73 6.57
N ASP A 148 -7.52 -7.59 7.56
CA ASP A 148 -7.95 -8.97 7.33
C ASP A 148 -9.42 -9.08 6.92
N THR A 149 -9.89 -10.31 6.73
CA THR A 149 -11.28 -10.60 6.35
C THR A 149 -12.28 -10.35 7.47
N ALA A 150 -11.83 -10.30 8.73
CA ALA A 150 -12.68 -10.00 9.89
C ALA A 150 -12.80 -8.48 10.14
N GLY A 151 -11.94 -7.67 9.51
CA GLY A 151 -11.91 -6.21 9.64
C GLY A 151 -10.88 -5.70 10.65
N ASN A 152 -9.97 -6.55 11.17
CA ASN A 152 -8.90 -6.10 12.04
C ASN A 152 -7.81 -5.41 11.21
N ILE A 153 -7.26 -4.31 11.72
CA ILE A 153 -6.30 -3.48 11.01
C ILE A 153 -4.93 -3.56 11.69
N SER A 154 -3.89 -3.78 10.91
CA SER A 154 -2.49 -3.83 11.36
C SER A 154 -1.96 -2.45 11.80
N ALA A 155 -0.80 -2.44 12.45
CA ALA A 155 0.03 -1.24 12.51
C ALA A 155 0.48 -0.83 11.09
N ALA A 156 0.71 0.48 10.87
CA ALA A 156 1.23 0.98 9.62
C ALA A 156 2.67 0.51 9.38
N SER A 157 3.06 0.28 8.10
CA SER A 157 4.42 -0.04 7.72
C SER A 157 5.42 1.06 8.15
N SER A 158 6.71 0.75 8.07
CA SER A 158 7.72 1.80 7.99
C SER A 158 7.47 2.66 6.76
N ALA A 159 7.77 3.96 6.86
CA ALA A 159 7.56 4.88 5.74
C ALA A 159 8.62 4.68 4.65
N LEU A 160 8.17 4.65 3.40
CA LEU A 160 9.01 4.87 2.23
C LEU A 160 9.06 6.38 1.98
N SER A 161 10.23 6.99 2.11
CA SER A 161 10.44 8.39 1.70
C SER A 161 10.79 8.42 0.22
N ILE A 162 9.99 9.14 -0.57
CA ILE A 162 10.16 9.29 -2.01
C ILE A 162 10.06 10.75 -2.41
N THR A 163 10.89 11.18 -3.35
CA THR A 163 10.78 12.49 -3.98
C THR A 163 10.35 12.28 -5.43
N VAL A 164 9.29 12.94 -5.83
CA VAL A 164 8.82 13.01 -7.22
C VAL A 164 9.34 14.31 -7.81
N ASP A 165 9.98 14.24 -8.97
CA ASP A 165 10.43 15.37 -9.75
C ASP A 165 10.21 15.05 -11.23
N THR A 166 9.15 15.61 -11.78
CA THR A 166 8.74 15.42 -13.20
C THR A 166 9.17 16.59 -14.08
N THR A 167 9.83 17.59 -13.48
CA THR A 167 10.24 18.81 -14.16
C THR A 167 11.59 18.60 -14.83
N ALA A 168 11.60 18.56 -16.16
CA ALA A 168 12.85 18.47 -16.91
C ALA A 168 13.73 19.71 -16.67
N PRO A 169 15.08 19.54 -16.66
CA PRO A 169 15.98 20.69 -16.54
C PRO A 169 15.82 21.67 -17.70
N GLY A 170 16.16 22.93 -17.47
CA GLY A 170 16.14 23.97 -18.47
C GLY A 170 17.07 23.64 -19.66
N GLN A 171 16.76 24.21 -20.81
CA GLN A 171 17.58 24.02 -22.02
C GLN A 171 19.03 24.50 -21.75
N PRO A 172 20.05 23.63 -21.93
CA PRO A 172 21.45 24.04 -21.79
C PRO A 172 21.87 25.04 -22.85
N VAL A 173 22.77 25.96 -22.50
CA VAL A 173 23.28 26.99 -23.41
C VAL A 173 24.80 26.81 -23.60
N ILE A 174 25.22 26.62 -24.84
CA ILE A 174 26.63 26.58 -25.18
C ILE A 174 27.19 28.00 -25.08
N ALA A 175 28.09 28.24 -24.11
CA ALA A 175 28.69 29.53 -23.83
C ALA A 175 29.97 29.77 -24.65
N THR A 176 30.58 28.69 -25.16
CA THR A 176 31.80 28.79 -26.00
C THR A 176 31.41 29.28 -27.39
N ASN A 177 32.07 30.30 -27.85
CA ASN A 177 31.94 30.83 -29.21
C ASN A 177 33.26 30.61 -29.97
N ILE A 178 33.32 29.51 -30.73
CA ILE A 178 34.48 29.14 -31.56
C ILE A 178 34.01 29.02 -33.02
N ALA A 179 34.36 29.99 -33.86
CA ALA A 179 34.03 29.95 -35.27
C ALA A 179 35.02 29.10 -36.07
N ASN A 180 36.30 29.13 -35.72
CA ASN A 180 37.37 28.33 -36.29
C ASN A 180 38.43 28.02 -35.24
N THR A 181 39.02 26.83 -35.29
CA THR A 181 40.07 26.43 -34.36
C THR A 181 41.09 25.53 -35.03
N THR A 182 42.31 25.57 -34.59
CA THR A 182 43.36 24.60 -34.93
C THR A 182 43.50 23.52 -33.85
N ASP A 183 42.76 23.65 -32.74
CA ASP A 183 42.70 22.65 -31.71
C ASP A 183 41.75 21.52 -32.12
N SER A 184 42.30 20.33 -32.27
CA SER A 184 41.49 19.12 -32.61
C SER A 184 40.70 18.54 -31.45
N THR A 185 40.91 19.07 -30.25
CA THR A 185 40.19 18.64 -29.02
C THR A 185 39.57 19.83 -28.29
N PRO A 186 38.76 20.67 -28.94
CA PRO A 186 38.30 21.91 -28.34
C PRO A 186 37.47 21.65 -27.06
N THR A 187 37.62 22.56 -26.11
CA THR A 187 36.89 22.53 -24.86
C THR A 187 35.63 23.41 -24.96
N ILE A 188 34.47 22.83 -24.74
CA ILE A 188 33.16 23.48 -24.80
C ILE A 188 32.66 23.77 -23.38
N VAL A 189 32.32 25.02 -23.10
CA VAL A 189 31.70 25.47 -21.87
C VAL A 189 30.18 25.56 -22.09
N ILE A 190 29.40 24.95 -21.20
CA ILE A 190 27.96 24.89 -21.30
C ILE A 190 27.37 25.35 -19.96
N SER A 191 26.39 26.26 -20.02
CA SER A 191 25.55 26.61 -18.88
C SER A 191 24.35 25.68 -18.86
N ALA A 192 24.05 25.09 -17.69
CA ALA A 192 22.89 24.22 -17.46
C ALA A 192 22.52 24.27 -15.96
N ASP A 193 21.36 23.70 -15.63
CA ASP A 193 20.90 23.64 -14.25
C ASP A 193 21.87 22.83 -13.39
N ALA A 194 22.08 23.30 -12.16
CA ALA A 194 23.01 22.67 -11.23
C ALA A 194 22.50 21.26 -10.86
N GLY A 195 23.37 20.26 -10.98
CA GLY A 195 23.07 18.85 -10.72
C GLY A 195 22.75 18.06 -11.98
N SER A 196 22.30 18.74 -13.07
CA SER A 196 21.96 18.03 -14.31
C SER A 196 23.20 17.45 -15.00
N THR A 197 23.00 16.30 -15.67
CA THR A 197 23.99 15.68 -16.55
C THR A 197 23.86 16.26 -17.94
N VAL A 198 24.90 16.98 -18.40
CA VAL A 198 24.96 17.55 -19.73
C VAL A 198 25.63 16.56 -20.69
N THR A 199 25.00 16.29 -21.81
CA THR A 199 25.55 15.49 -22.91
C THR A 199 25.77 16.38 -24.14
N LEU A 200 27.04 16.40 -24.63
CA LEU A 200 27.44 17.14 -25.81
C LEU A 200 27.40 16.22 -27.05
N TYR A 201 26.87 16.74 -28.15
CA TYR A 201 26.71 16.00 -29.40
C TYR A 201 27.29 16.77 -30.60
N SER A 202 27.67 16.04 -31.62
CA SER A 202 27.78 16.54 -32.98
C SER A 202 27.11 15.55 -33.94
N ASN A 203 26.20 16.04 -34.77
CA ASN A 203 25.48 15.24 -35.75
C ASN A 203 24.88 13.94 -35.16
N GLY A 204 24.34 14.01 -33.93
CA GLY A 204 23.76 12.88 -33.20
C GLY A 204 24.78 11.94 -32.53
N THR A 205 26.08 12.17 -32.70
CA THR A 205 27.15 11.42 -32.02
C THR A 205 27.54 12.10 -30.72
N VAL A 206 27.60 11.33 -29.60
CA VAL A 206 28.04 11.83 -28.30
C VAL A 206 29.53 12.16 -28.34
N LEU A 207 29.88 13.39 -27.99
CA LEU A 207 31.26 13.85 -27.84
C LEU A 207 31.77 13.81 -26.40
N GLY A 208 30.88 13.85 -25.43
CA GLY A 208 31.22 13.77 -24.01
C GLY A 208 30.05 14.12 -23.11
N THR A 209 30.23 13.85 -21.81
CA THR A 209 29.24 14.15 -20.78
C THR A 209 29.91 14.82 -19.59
N GLY A 210 29.14 15.58 -18.79
CA GLY A 210 29.63 16.17 -17.56
C GLY A 210 28.47 16.65 -16.68
N VAL A 211 28.67 16.71 -15.37
CA VAL A 211 27.68 17.22 -14.41
C VAL A 211 27.86 18.73 -14.27
N ALA A 212 26.77 19.47 -14.44
CA ALA A 212 26.78 20.92 -14.33
C ALA A 212 26.71 21.36 -12.85
N ASN A 213 27.49 22.42 -12.53
CA ASN A 213 27.32 23.24 -11.33
C ASN A 213 27.12 24.69 -11.78
N SER A 214 25.99 24.95 -12.44
CA SER A 214 25.68 26.12 -13.27
C SER A 214 26.50 26.19 -14.57
N LEU A 215 27.72 25.72 -14.59
CA LEU A 215 28.59 25.57 -15.78
C LEU A 215 29.22 24.16 -15.76
N VAL A 216 29.38 23.61 -16.95
CA VAL A 216 30.17 22.39 -17.18
C VAL A 216 31.12 22.61 -18.35
N THR A 217 32.30 22.01 -18.26
CA THR A 217 33.30 22.05 -19.31
C THR A 217 33.52 20.65 -19.86
N ILE A 218 33.30 20.47 -21.14
CA ILE A 218 33.47 19.18 -21.83
C ILE A 218 34.53 19.36 -22.92
N THR A 219 35.63 18.60 -22.82
CA THR A 219 36.63 18.51 -23.88
C THR A 219 36.22 17.43 -24.87
N THR A 220 36.13 17.76 -26.14
CA THR A 220 35.76 16.82 -27.19
C THR A 220 36.85 15.76 -27.39
N PRO A 221 36.52 14.57 -27.88
CA PRO A 221 37.50 13.66 -28.44
C PRO A 221 38.19 14.35 -29.66
N GLN A 222 39.27 13.77 -30.16
CA GLN A 222 39.94 14.29 -31.33
C GLN A 222 38.98 14.35 -32.55
N LEU A 223 38.78 15.56 -33.05
CA LEU A 223 37.98 15.85 -34.24
C LEU A 223 38.91 15.99 -35.45
N GLY A 224 38.47 15.46 -36.57
CA GLY A 224 39.17 15.68 -37.88
C GLY A 224 38.87 17.06 -38.44
N ASP A 225 39.50 17.39 -39.58
CA ASP A 225 39.18 18.62 -40.32
C ASP A 225 37.73 18.56 -40.81
N GLY A 226 36.94 19.60 -40.60
CA GLY A 226 35.53 19.67 -41.01
C GLY A 226 34.69 20.62 -40.20
N ASP A 227 33.44 20.76 -40.56
CA ASP A 227 32.41 21.53 -39.86
C ASP A 227 31.62 20.64 -38.91
N TYR A 228 31.42 21.12 -37.66
CA TYR A 228 30.73 20.41 -36.58
C TYR A 228 29.60 21.24 -36.02
N ASP A 229 28.37 20.77 -36.20
CA ASP A 229 27.21 21.33 -35.48
C ASP A 229 27.14 20.73 -34.09
N ILE A 230 27.50 21.55 -33.08
CA ILE A 230 27.55 21.13 -31.68
C ILE A 230 26.23 21.46 -30.99
N THR A 231 25.63 20.45 -30.37
CA THR A 231 24.41 20.60 -29.57
C THR A 231 24.60 19.97 -28.19
N ALA A 232 23.77 20.38 -27.25
CA ALA A 232 23.80 19.83 -25.89
C ALA A 232 22.38 19.52 -25.39
N THR A 233 22.24 18.48 -24.56
CA THR A 233 21.05 18.18 -23.76
C THR A 233 21.42 18.17 -22.28
N ALA A 234 20.45 18.43 -21.42
CA ALA A 234 20.56 18.26 -19.99
C ALA A 234 19.55 17.23 -19.51
N THR A 235 19.90 16.43 -18.50
CA THR A 235 19.05 15.41 -17.88
C THR A 235 19.30 15.45 -16.37
N ASP A 236 18.24 15.35 -15.55
CA ASP A 236 18.30 15.22 -14.08
C ASP A 236 18.82 13.85 -13.65
#